data_045ef5bfdf5138e4824e5b23a48d9b67
#
_entry.id   045ef5bfdf5138e4824e5b23a48d9b67
#
_cell.length_a   1.000
_cell.length_b   1.000
_cell.length_c   1.000
_cell.angle_alpha   90.00
_cell.angle_beta   90.00
_cell.angle_gamma   90.00
#
_symmetry.space_group_name_H-M   'P 1'
#
loop_
_entity.id
_entity.type
_entity.pdbx_description
1 polymer ?
#
loop_
_entity_poly.entity_id
_entity_poly.type
_entity_poly.pdbx_seq_one_letter_code
_entity_poly.pdbx_strand_id
1 'polypeptide(L)'
;WMVGGQVAWNQWNNDNLNYLVLKDINFEGYTFSAGPYLGYFFTNNMAVGARFSYKRYYLNLGEFDLNLGEDFNIGMKDLYYLQHNYESTLFLRSYLPLGKSKVFGLFGELQLNYTYSEGKDSGGGDETYSSTYESVNNMEIGLGGGMVVFITDYMAAEVMLNVGGYRFKWGKQNTNNIEEGKVNSSGANFRINLFSIKFGVTYYL
;
A
#
# COMPACT_ATOMS: atom_id res chain seq x y z
N TRP A 1 17.61 21.74 -0.60
CA TRP A 1 16.39 21.07 -1.05
C TRP A 1 16.68 19.61 -1.40
N MET A 2 15.65 18.79 -1.40
CA MET A 2 15.71 17.45 -1.97
C MET A 2 14.48 17.21 -2.84
N VAL A 3 14.68 16.53 -3.97
CA VAL A 3 13.62 16.12 -4.90
C VAL A 3 13.83 14.64 -5.18
N GLY A 4 12.80 13.84 -5.08
CA GLY A 4 12.95 12.41 -5.32
C GLY A 4 11.66 11.73 -5.74
N GLY A 5 11.78 10.44 -5.94
CA GLY A 5 10.66 9.56 -6.23
C GLY A 5 10.87 8.18 -5.63
N GLN A 6 9.79 7.53 -5.26
CA GLN A 6 9.77 6.19 -4.71
C GLN A 6 8.86 5.30 -5.54
N VAL A 7 9.25 4.04 -5.70
CA VAL A 7 8.45 3.01 -6.35
C VAL A 7 8.45 1.75 -5.50
N ALA A 8 7.36 1.01 -5.55
CA ALA A 8 7.28 -0.33 -5.01
C ALA A 8 6.45 -1.21 -5.95
N TRP A 9 6.85 -2.44 -6.09
CA TRP A 9 6.17 -3.45 -6.88
C TRP A 9 6.18 -4.77 -6.12
N ASN A 10 5.00 -5.38 -5.97
CA ASN A 10 4.85 -6.73 -5.48
C ASN A 10 3.88 -7.47 -6.39
N GLN A 11 4.21 -8.69 -6.72
CA GLN A 11 3.37 -9.58 -7.50
C GLN A 11 3.31 -10.93 -6.81
N TRP A 12 2.17 -11.56 -6.85
CA TRP A 12 1.95 -12.94 -6.40
C TRP A 12 1.07 -13.67 -7.39
N ASN A 13 1.43 -14.90 -7.62
CA ASN A 13 0.70 -15.83 -8.46
C ASN A 13 0.74 -17.20 -7.79
N ASN A 14 -0.40 -17.81 -7.61
CA ASN A 14 -0.52 -19.13 -7.05
C ASN A 14 -1.54 -19.95 -7.85
N ASP A 15 -1.11 -21.09 -8.32
CA ASP A 15 -1.90 -22.00 -9.11
C ASP A 15 -2.15 -23.28 -8.30
N ASN A 16 -3.37 -23.81 -8.35
CA ASN A 16 -3.77 -25.11 -7.76
C ASN A 16 -3.51 -25.23 -6.26
N LEU A 17 -3.76 -24.17 -5.48
CA LEU A 17 -3.69 -24.26 -4.02
C LEU A 17 -4.86 -25.07 -3.47
N ASN A 18 -4.52 -26.09 -2.68
CA ASN A 18 -5.49 -26.92 -1.97
C ASN A 18 -5.43 -26.63 -0.46
N TYR A 19 -6.52 -26.13 0.09
CA TYR A 19 -6.71 -25.87 1.51
C TYR A 19 -7.88 -26.69 2.03
N LEU A 20 -7.68 -27.61 2.95
CA LEU A 20 -8.63 -28.46 3.70
C LEU A 20 -10.03 -28.69 3.06
N VAL A 21 -10.78 -27.65 2.72
CA VAL A 21 -12.11 -27.68 2.09
C VAL A 21 -12.17 -26.92 0.76
N LEU A 22 -11.10 -26.20 0.40
CA LEU A 22 -10.98 -25.42 -0.83
C LEU A 22 -9.99 -26.15 -1.74
N LYS A 23 -10.41 -26.47 -2.95
CA LYS A 23 -9.57 -27.14 -3.95
C LYS A 23 -9.41 -26.26 -5.17
N ASP A 24 -8.25 -26.38 -5.81
CA ASP A 24 -7.93 -25.75 -7.11
C ASP A 24 -8.07 -24.22 -7.12
N ILE A 25 -7.69 -23.56 -6.01
CA ILE A 25 -7.72 -22.10 -5.92
C ILE A 25 -6.59 -21.55 -6.77
N ASN A 26 -6.96 -20.77 -7.78
CA ASN A 26 -6.06 -19.99 -8.60
C ASN A 26 -6.23 -18.52 -8.22
N PHE A 27 -5.15 -17.86 -7.84
CA PHE A 27 -5.20 -16.41 -7.64
C PHE A 27 -3.95 -15.71 -8.17
N GLU A 28 -4.16 -14.57 -8.75
CA GLU A 28 -3.13 -13.67 -9.21
C GLU A 28 -3.36 -12.26 -8.67
N GLY A 29 -2.30 -11.54 -8.41
CA GLY A 29 -2.42 -10.18 -7.96
C GLY A 29 -1.12 -9.41 -8.01
N TYR A 30 -1.25 -8.11 -7.96
CA TYR A 30 -0.10 -7.22 -7.82
C TYR A 30 -0.44 -5.97 -7.04
N THR A 31 0.59 -5.37 -6.48
CA THR A 31 0.56 -4.02 -5.95
C THR A 31 1.64 -3.21 -6.61
N PHE A 32 1.26 -2.09 -7.18
CA PHE A 32 2.17 -1.08 -7.72
C PHE A 32 2.00 0.22 -6.95
N SER A 33 3.11 0.88 -6.61
CA SER A 33 3.10 2.21 -5.98
C SER A 33 4.19 3.07 -6.59
N ALA A 34 3.86 4.33 -6.86
CA ALA A 34 4.82 5.35 -7.28
C ALA A 34 4.48 6.68 -6.61
N GLY A 35 5.51 7.43 -6.20
CA GLY A 35 5.29 8.70 -5.51
C GLY A 35 6.48 9.65 -5.61
N PRO A 36 6.35 10.79 -6.31
CA PRO A 36 7.31 11.88 -6.22
C PRO A 36 7.23 12.58 -4.86
N TYR A 37 8.32 13.19 -4.45
CA TYR A 37 8.39 14.01 -3.25
C TYR A 37 9.37 15.17 -3.38
N LEU A 38 9.11 16.19 -2.57
CA LEU A 38 9.93 17.38 -2.41
C LEU A 38 10.16 17.62 -0.92
N GLY A 39 11.37 18.02 -0.54
CA GLY A 39 11.69 18.36 0.84
C GLY A 39 12.66 19.55 0.93
N TYR A 40 12.60 20.20 2.08
CA TYR A 40 13.46 21.32 2.44
C TYR A 40 14.22 21.00 3.73
N PHE A 41 15.55 21.12 3.67
CA PHE A 41 16.40 21.00 4.85
C PHE A 41 16.39 22.32 5.64
N PHE A 42 15.81 22.30 6.82
CA PHE A 42 15.85 23.42 7.75
C PHE A 42 17.01 23.33 8.75
N THR A 43 17.63 22.15 8.85
CA THR A 43 18.93 21.94 9.51
C THR A 43 19.75 20.95 8.69
N ASN A 44 21.01 20.74 9.05
CA ASN A 44 21.94 19.86 8.31
C ASN A 44 21.45 18.41 8.13
N ASN A 45 20.66 17.89 9.07
CA ASN A 45 20.23 16.50 9.07
C ASN A 45 18.70 16.33 9.18
N MET A 46 17.94 17.41 9.10
CA MET A 46 16.47 17.34 9.20
C MET A 46 15.81 18.08 8.05
N ALA A 47 14.86 17.42 7.44
CA ALA A 47 14.06 17.95 6.35
C ALA A 47 12.57 17.80 6.63
N VAL A 48 11.79 18.78 6.20
CA VAL A 48 10.33 18.71 6.10
C VAL A 48 9.95 18.64 4.63
N GLY A 49 8.93 17.87 4.31
CA GLY A 49 8.55 17.75 2.91
C GLY A 49 7.15 17.20 2.70
N ALA A 50 6.81 17.09 1.44
CA ALA A 50 5.55 16.52 0.97
C ALA A 50 5.81 15.46 -0.10
N ARG A 51 4.98 14.42 -0.07
CA ARG A 51 4.97 13.31 -1.04
C ARG A 51 3.55 13.12 -1.52
N PHE A 52 3.39 12.91 -2.81
CA PHE A 52 2.16 12.43 -3.38
C PHE A 52 2.40 11.04 -3.94
N SER A 53 1.57 10.06 -3.56
CA SER A 53 1.74 8.68 -4.00
C SER A 53 0.46 8.13 -4.60
N TYR A 54 0.60 7.44 -5.71
CA TYR A 54 -0.44 6.61 -6.29
C TYR A 54 -0.11 5.15 -6.03
N LYS A 55 -1.11 4.36 -5.58
CA LYS A 55 -0.98 2.93 -5.37
C LYS A 55 -2.16 2.22 -6.00
N ARG A 56 -1.87 1.20 -6.81
CA ARG A 56 -2.86 0.29 -7.38
C ARG A 56 -2.70 -1.09 -6.77
N TYR A 57 -3.81 -1.62 -6.30
CA TYR A 57 -3.93 -2.98 -5.83
C TYR A 57 -4.87 -3.73 -6.77
N TYR A 58 -4.45 -4.89 -7.23
CA TYR A 58 -5.21 -5.78 -8.09
C TYR A 58 -5.17 -7.19 -7.53
N LEU A 59 -6.31 -7.84 -7.45
CA LEU A 59 -6.46 -9.23 -7.09
C LEU A 59 -7.53 -9.85 -7.98
N ASN A 60 -7.19 -10.97 -8.58
CA ASN A 60 -8.12 -11.82 -9.31
C ASN A 60 -8.09 -13.21 -8.67
N LEU A 61 -9.24 -13.67 -8.20
CA LEU A 61 -9.47 -15.03 -7.75
C LEU A 61 -10.24 -15.72 -8.85
N GLY A 62 -9.60 -16.68 -9.50
CA GLY A 62 -10.23 -17.54 -10.50
C GLY A 62 -11.36 -18.40 -9.92
N GLU A 63 -11.88 -19.27 -10.71
CA GLU A 63 -12.92 -20.21 -10.28
C GLU A 63 -12.44 -21.06 -9.10
N PHE A 64 -13.25 -21.17 -8.07
CA PHE A 64 -13.05 -22.15 -7.01
C PHE A 64 -14.37 -22.75 -6.54
N ASP A 65 -14.32 -24.04 -6.29
CA ASP A 65 -15.46 -24.79 -5.79
C ASP A 65 -15.33 -25.07 -4.29
N LEU A 66 -16.31 -24.58 -3.52
CA LEU A 66 -16.49 -24.92 -2.12
C LEU A 66 -17.33 -26.19 -2.03
N ASN A 67 -16.69 -27.33 -1.76
CA ASN A 67 -17.38 -28.59 -1.55
C ASN A 67 -17.53 -28.85 -0.04
N LEU A 68 -18.71 -28.57 0.51
CA LEU A 68 -19.04 -28.74 1.94
C LEU A 68 -19.78 -30.04 2.24
N GLY A 69 -19.76 -31.02 1.32
CA GLY A 69 -20.43 -32.33 1.44
C GLY A 69 -21.30 -32.66 0.22
N GLU A 70 -21.96 -33.79 0.23
CA GLU A 70 -22.67 -34.31 -0.94
C GLU A 70 -23.82 -33.43 -1.44
N ASP A 71 -24.34 -32.51 -0.62
CA ASP A 71 -25.52 -31.68 -0.94
C ASP A 71 -25.22 -30.16 -0.98
N PHE A 72 -23.97 -29.71 -0.77
CA PHE A 72 -23.64 -28.29 -0.71
C PHE A 72 -22.39 -27.96 -1.55
N ASN A 73 -22.63 -27.57 -2.79
CA ASN A 73 -21.61 -27.06 -3.69
C ASN A 73 -21.89 -25.57 -3.97
N ILE A 74 -20.99 -24.70 -3.55
CA ILE A 74 -21.05 -23.29 -3.89
C ILE A 74 -19.86 -23.00 -4.83
N GLY A 75 -20.14 -22.86 -6.11
CA GLY A 75 -19.19 -22.36 -7.09
C GLY A 75 -19.14 -20.84 -7.02
N MET A 76 -17.98 -20.26 -6.77
CA MET A 76 -17.72 -18.83 -6.96
C MET A 76 -16.82 -18.65 -8.17
N LYS A 77 -17.24 -17.78 -9.09
CA LYS A 77 -16.54 -17.51 -10.34
C LYS A 77 -16.09 -16.06 -10.40
N ASP A 78 -14.84 -15.86 -10.84
CA ASP A 78 -14.29 -14.56 -11.22
C ASP A 78 -14.43 -13.45 -10.17
N LEU A 79 -13.95 -13.69 -8.95
CA LEU A 79 -13.82 -12.64 -7.94
C LEU A 79 -12.68 -11.70 -8.33
N TYR A 80 -13.06 -10.48 -8.69
CA TYR A 80 -12.15 -9.43 -9.11
C TYR A 80 -12.17 -8.28 -8.11
N TYR A 81 -10.99 -7.89 -7.62
CA TYR A 81 -10.82 -6.73 -6.77
C TYR A 81 -9.79 -5.78 -7.35
N LEU A 82 -10.20 -4.53 -7.56
CA LEU A 82 -9.33 -3.46 -8.01
C LEU A 82 -9.48 -2.26 -7.08
N GLN A 83 -8.35 -1.76 -6.57
CA GLN A 83 -8.33 -0.58 -5.72
C GLN A 83 -7.28 0.42 -6.19
N HIS A 84 -7.68 1.67 -6.27
CA HIS A 84 -6.83 2.82 -6.51
C HIS A 84 -6.73 3.65 -5.24
N ASN A 85 -5.52 4.00 -4.85
CA ASN A 85 -5.26 4.81 -3.67
C ASN A 85 -4.44 6.03 -4.06
N TYR A 86 -4.90 7.19 -3.63
CA TYR A 86 -4.26 8.49 -3.81
C TYR A 86 -3.85 8.98 -2.43
N GLU A 87 -2.55 9.04 -2.17
CA GLU A 87 -2.00 9.38 -0.87
C GLU A 87 -1.22 10.68 -0.93
N SER A 88 -1.53 11.61 -0.03
CA SER A 88 -0.77 12.82 0.24
C SER A 88 -0.13 12.69 1.61
N THR A 89 1.19 12.85 1.68
CA THR A 89 1.98 12.71 2.90
C THR A 89 2.73 14.01 3.18
N LEU A 90 2.59 14.53 4.39
CA LEU A 90 3.55 15.48 4.96
C LEU A 90 4.54 14.68 5.82
N PHE A 91 5.83 14.95 5.69
CA PHE A 91 6.82 14.22 6.46
C PHE A 91 7.86 15.14 7.11
N LEU A 92 8.33 14.70 8.27
CA LEU A 92 9.53 15.20 8.95
C LEU A 92 10.55 14.07 8.93
N ARG A 93 11.66 14.26 8.22
CA ARG A 93 12.73 13.27 8.05
C ARG A 93 13.98 13.71 8.79
N SER A 94 14.57 12.78 9.54
CA SER A 94 15.86 12.96 10.20
C SER A 94 16.87 11.95 9.66
N TYR A 95 18.07 12.42 9.34
CA TYR A 95 19.17 11.59 8.82
C TYR A 95 20.21 11.31 9.90
N LEU A 96 20.68 10.07 9.92
CA LEU A 96 21.78 9.60 10.79
C LEU A 96 22.91 9.03 9.91
N PRO A 97 24.02 9.77 9.74
CA PRO A 97 25.19 9.26 9.02
C PRO A 97 25.76 8.01 9.68
N LEU A 98 26.13 7.00 8.90
CA LEU A 98 26.75 5.78 9.40
C LEU A 98 28.28 5.86 9.32
N GLY A 99 28.92 5.94 10.46
CA GLY A 99 30.37 5.94 10.59
C GLY A 99 31.03 7.22 10.04
N LYS A 100 32.26 7.09 9.58
CA LYS A 100 33.05 8.17 8.98
C LYS A 100 32.82 8.30 7.47
N SER A 101 32.11 7.34 6.86
CA SER A 101 31.78 7.35 5.45
C SER A 101 30.60 8.27 5.22
N LYS A 102 30.71 9.17 4.24
CA LYS A 102 29.61 10.02 3.80
C LYS A 102 28.66 9.31 2.81
N VAL A 103 28.94 8.03 2.52
CA VAL A 103 28.20 7.26 1.49
C VAL A 103 26.94 6.64 2.05
N PHE A 104 26.95 6.19 3.31
CA PHE A 104 25.82 5.46 3.91
C PHE A 104 25.19 6.25 5.05
N GLY A 105 23.87 6.25 5.10
CA GLY A 105 23.09 6.81 6.18
C GLY A 105 21.81 6.04 6.45
N LEU A 106 21.26 6.25 7.63
CA LEU A 106 19.89 5.87 7.98
C LEU A 106 19.04 7.12 7.98
N PHE A 107 17.75 6.95 7.81
CA PHE A 107 16.79 8.02 8.07
C PHE A 107 15.54 7.48 8.75
N GLY A 108 14.90 8.35 9.55
CA GLY A 108 13.61 8.12 10.13
C GLY A 108 12.63 9.20 9.66
N GLU A 109 11.38 8.85 9.46
CA GLU A 109 10.30 9.76 9.10
C GLU A 109 9.14 9.67 10.09
N LEU A 110 8.70 10.84 10.56
CA LEU A 110 7.36 11.03 11.11
C LEU A 110 6.47 11.51 9.95
N GLN A 111 5.32 10.88 9.76
CA GLN A 111 4.46 11.09 8.60
C GLN A 111 3.04 11.43 9.02
N LEU A 112 2.42 12.38 8.33
CA LEU A 112 0.99 12.63 8.34
C LEU A 112 0.46 12.28 6.95
N ASN A 113 -0.26 11.18 6.85
CA ASN A 113 -0.79 10.65 5.60
C ASN A 113 -2.29 10.90 5.52
N TYR A 114 -2.74 11.33 4.36
CA TYR A 114 -4.14 11.30 3.95
C TYR A 114 -4.27 10.48 2.69
N THR A 115 -5.09 9.43 2.73
CA THR A 115 -5.32 8.52 1.60
C THR A 115 -6.79 8.52 1.24
N TYR A 116 -7.09 8.77 -0.03
CA TYR A 116 -8.36 8.51 -0.65
C TYR A 116 -8.27 7.23 -1.46
N SER A 117 -9.17 6.29 -1.23
CA SER A 117 -9.20 4.99 -1.88
C SER A 117 -10.52 4.77 -2.59
N GLU A 118 -10.45 4.33 -3.83
CA GLU A 118 -11.59 3.86 -4.62
C GLU A 118 -11.37 2.39 -4.93
N GLY A 119 -12.31 1.55 -4.50
CA GLY A 119 -12.32 0.12 -4.74
C GLY A 119 -13.52 -0.31 -5.57
N LYS A 120 -13.28 -1.28 -6.44
CA LYS A 120 -14.33 -2.02 -7.14
C LYS A 120 -14.12 -3.49 -6.86
N ASP A 121 -15.15 -4.09 -6.34
CA ASP A 121 -15.29 -5.52 -6.13
C ASP A 121 -16.37 -6.04 -7.07
N SER A 122 -16.11 -7.11 -7.78
CA SER A 122 -17.09 -7.75 -8.62
C SER A 122 -16.89 -9.25 -8.63
N GLY A 123 -17.99 -9.97 -8.49
CA GLY A 123 -18.00 -11.43 -8.52
C GLY A 123 -19.43 -11.93 -8.58
N GLY A 124 -19.63 -13.14 -9.03
CA GLY A 124 -20.95 -13.75 -9.14
C GLY A 124 -20.92 -15.24 -8.89
N GLY A 125 -22.01 -15.76 -8.33
CA GLY A 125 -22.35 -17.18 -8.41
C GLY A 125 -23.16 -17.44 -9.69
N ASP A 126 -23.54 -18.68 -9.92
CA ASP A 126 -24.15 -19.16 -11.17
C ASP A 126 -25.40 -18.38 -11.66
N GLU A 127 -26.06 -17.54 -10.83
CA GLU A 127 -27.27 -16.82 -11.20
C GLU A 127 -27.25 -15.29 -10.97
N THR A 128 -26.26 -14.74 -10.25
CA THR A 128 -26.30 -13.29 -9.90
C THR A 128 -24.92 -12.67 -9.90
N TYR A 129 -24.70 -11.71 -10.79
CA TYR A 129 -23.51 -10.89 -10.82
C TYR A 129 -23.70 -9.64 -9.97
N SER A 130 -22.84 -9.43 -8.97
CA SER A 130 -22.85 -8.26 -8.09
C SER A 130 -21.61 -7.42 -8.28
N SER A 131 -21.77 -6.12 -8.25
CA SER A 131 -20.66 -5.16 -8.29
C SER A 131 -20.78 -4.19 -7.13
N THR A 132 -19.74 -4.13 -6.29
CA THR A 132 -19.67 -3.24 -5.15
C THR A 132 -18.60 -2.19 -5.38
N TYR A 133 -18.95 -0.94 -5.12
CA TYR A 133 -18.02 0.19 -5.14
C TYR A 133 -17.78 0.67 -3.71
N GLU A 134 -16.52 0.78 -3.34
CA GLU A 134 -16.10 1.29 -2.04
C GLU A 134 -15.33 2.59 -2.21
N SER A 135 -15.68 3.60 -1.44
CA SER A 135 -14.93 4.85 -1.33
C SER A 135 -14.53 5.07 0.13
N VAL A 136 -13.23 5.14 0.39
CA VAL A 136 -12.69 5.19 1.73
C VAL A 136 -11.67 6.31 1.85
N ASN A 137 -11.81 7.08 2.93
CA ASN A 137 -10.82 8.04 3.37
C ASN A 137 -10.06 7.47 4.57
N ASN A 138 -8.77 7.70 4.61
CA ASN A 138 -7.91 7.28 5.69
C ASN A 138 -6.94 8.39 6.04
N MET A 139 -6.83 8.71 7.33
CA MET A 139 -5.84 9.63 7.89
C MET A 139 -4.96 8.87 8.86
N GLU A 140 -3.65 9.00 8.73
CA GLU A 140 -2.70 8.23 9.54
C GLU A 140 -1.54 9.12 9.99
N ILE A 141 -1.22 9.05 11.29
CA ILE A 141 0.06 9.54 11.82
C ILE A 141 0.96 8.31 11.89
N GLY A 142 2.00 8.28 11.06
CA GLY A 142 2.83 7.11 10.85
C GLY A 142 4.30 7.36 11.15
N LEU A 143 5.03 6.26 11.33
CA LEU A 143 6.46 6.21 11.44
C LEU A 143 7.03 5.37 10.31
N GLY A 144 8.07 5.88 9.68
CA GLY A 144 8.84 5.18 8.67
C GLY A 144 10.33 5.31 8.93
N GLY A 145 11.10 4.53 8.22
CA GLY A 145 12.54 4.61 8.29
C GLY A 145 13.18 3.89 7.13
N GLY A 146 14.47 4.14 6.92
CA GLY A 146 15.15 3.55 5.78
C GLY A 146 16.66 3.76 5.79
N MET A 147 17.23 3.34 4.69
CA MET A 147 18.64 3.51 4.39
C MET A 147 18.81 4.39 3.16
N VAL A 148 19.84 5.18 3.15
CA VAL A 148 20.26 6.02 2.04
C VAL A 148 21.70 5.70 1.67
N VAL A 149 21.97 5.57 0.37
CA VAL A 149 23.29 5.33 -0.20
C VAL A 149 23.56 6.41 -1.24
N PHE A 150 24.50 7.29 -0.94
CA PHE A 150 24.93 8.35 -1.86
C PHE A 150 25.75 7.75 -3.00
N ILE A 151 25.24 7.90 -4.23
CA ILE A 151 25.90 7.48 -5.46
C ILE A 151 26.85 8.58 -5.94
N THR A 152 26.45 9.83 -5.75
CA THR A 152 27.25 11.03 -5.97
C THR A 152 27.00 12.01 -4.83
N ASP A 153 27.69 13.16 -4.82
CA ASP A 153 27.52 14.20 -3.79
C ASP A 153 26.09 14.79 -3.75
N TYR A 154 25.34 14.65 -4.84
CA TYR A 154 24.01 15.21 -5.00
C TYR A 154 22.90 14.19 -5.31
N MET A 155 23.26 12.89 -5.44
CA MET A 155 22.27 11.85 -5.76
C MET A 155 22.44 10.64 -4.86
N ALA A 156 21.33 10.14 -4.35
CA ALA A 156 21.30 8.93 -3.52
C ALA A 156 20.19 7.96 -3.94
N ALA A 157 20.45 6.68 -3.73
CA ALA A 157 19.43 5.64 -3.71
C ALA A 157 18.92 5.45 -2.27
N GLU A 158 17.63 5.21 -2.14
CA GLU A 158 16.97 5.04 -0.85
C GLU A 158 16.17 3.74 -0.82
N VAL A 159 16.14 3.13 0.35
CA VAL A 159 15.25 2.03 0.68
C VAL A 159 14.46 2.42 1.90
N MET A 160 13.13 2.38 1.82
CA MET A 160 12.24 2.83 2.88
C MET A 160 11.22 1.75 3.27
N LEU A 161 10.95 1.68 4.57
CA LEU A 161 9.94 0.84 5.20
C LEU A 161 9.01 1.71 6.04
N ASN A 162 7.72 1.39 6.01
CA ASN A 162 6.76 1.92 6.99
C ASN A 162 6.72 0.97 8.19
N VAL A 163 6.87 1.53 9.39
CA VAL A 163 6.88 0.77 10.66
C VAL A 163 5.47 0.66 11.24
N GLY A 164 4.63 1.65 10.96
CA GLY A 164 3.25 1.68 11.44
C GLY A 164 2.83 3.05 11.95
N GLY A 165 1.65 3.12 12.53
CA GLY A 165 1.09 4.38 13.02
C GLY A 165 -0.29 4.23 13.62
N TYR A 166 -0.89 5.37 13.91
CA TYR A 166 -2.29 5.46 14.34
C TYR A 166 -3.14 5.93 13.17
N ARG A 167 -4.22 5.20 12.88
CA ARG A 167 -5.04 5.36 11.70
C ARG A 167 -6.50 5.63 12.06
N PHE A 168 -7.10 6.56 11.31
CA PHE A 168 -8.54 6.81 11.27
C PHE A 168 -9.04 6.51 9.85
N LYS A 169 -10.01 5.62 9.74
CA LYS A 169 -10.61 5.22 8.47
C LYS A 169 -12.11 5.51 8.50
N TRP A 170 -12.63 6.14 7.45
CA TRP A 170 -14.06 6.33 7.24
C TRP A 170 -14.40 6.19 5.75
N GLY A 171 -15.55 5.61 5.47
CA GLY A 171 -15.92 5.35 4.09
C GLY A 171 -17.37 4.95 3.92
N LYS A 172 -17.72 4.77 2.65
CA LYS A 172 -19.04 4.33 2.20
C LYS A 172 -18.87 3.19 1.21
N GLN A 173 -19.86 2.30 1.22
CA GLN A 173 -19.97 1.17 0.32
C GLN A 173 -21.31 1.20 -0.37
N ASN A 174 -21.29 1.05 -1.69
CA ASN A 174 -22.48 0.98 -2.53
C ASN A 174 -22.46 -0.32 -3.30
N THR A 175 -23.50 -1.12 -3.18
CA THR A 175 -23.71 -2.33 -3.97
C THR A 175 -24.85 -2.10 -4.94
N ASN A 176 -24.62 -2.38 -6.24
CA ASN A 176 -25.59 -2.19 -7.31
C ASN A 176 -26.26 -0.78 -7.32
N ASN A 177 -25.46 0.27 -7.03
CA ASN A 177 -25.88 1.68 -6.91
C ASN A 177 -26.82 2.01 -5.73
N ILE A 178 -26.90 1.15 -4.73
CA ILE A 178 -27.61 1.41 -3.48
C ILE A 178 -26.61 1.58 -2.36
N GLU A 179 -26.67 2.69 -1.60
CA GLU A 179 -25.80 2.90 -0.44
C GLU A 179 -26.18 1.92 0.68
N GLU A 180 -25.31 0.94 0.96
CA GLU A 180 -25.59 -0.13 1.93
C GLU A 180 -24.82 -0.01 3.23
N GLY A 181 -23.70 0.71 3.27
CA GLY A 181 -22.87 0.68 4.46
C GLY A 181 -21.98 1.90 4.68
N LYS A 182 -21.68 2.13 5.97
CA LYS A 182 -20.67 3.09 6.42
C LYS A 182 -19.60 2.35 7.18
N VAL A 183 -18.34 2.61 6.85
CA VAL A 183 -17.19 2.05 7.55
C VAL A 183 -16.55 3.16 8.38
N ASN A 184 -16.46 2.95 9.68
CA ASN A 184 -15.69 3.80 10.58
C ASN A 184 -14.79 2.90 11.43
N SER A 185 -13.51 3.13 11.42
CA SER A 185 -12.57 2.43 12.29
C SER A 185 -11.39 3.32 12.68
N SER A 186 -10.86 3.09 13.87
CA SER A 186 -9.62 3.71 14.31
C SER A 186 -8.77 2.69 15.06
N GLY A 187 -7.45 2.83 14.99
CA GLY A 187 -6.57 1.93 15.70
C GLY A 187 -5.09 2.20 15.44
N ALA A 188 -4.27 1.72 16.34
CA ALA A 188 -2.83 1.72 16.19
C ALA A 188 -2.38 0.38 15.60
N ASN A 189 -1.49 0.44 14.63
CA ASN A 189 -0.86 -0.73 14.04
C ASN A 189 0.65 -0.48 13.94
N PHE A 190 1.41 -1.33 14.60
CA PHE A 190 2.87 -1.33 14.51
C PHE A 190 3.30 -2.67 13.92
N ARG A 191 3.66 -2.66 12.65
CA ARG A 191 4.09 -3.84 11.92
C ARG A 191 5.17 -3.46 10.92
N ILE A 192 6.33 -4.06 11.04
CA ILE A 192 7.34 -4.00 9.99
C ILE A 192 6.92 -5.00 8.91
N ASN A 193 6.52 -4.49 7.76
CA ASN A 193 6.17 -5.31 6.62
C ASN A 193 7.30 -5.26 5.59
N LEU A 194 8.13 -6.30 5.57
CA LEU A 194 9.25 -6.44 4.64
C LEU A 194 8.80 -6.54 3.18
N PHE A 195 7.53 -6.89 2.93
CA PHE A 195 6.96 -6.92 1.59
C PHE A 195 6.47 -5.54 1.09
N SER A 196 6.57 -4.50 1.92
CA SER A 196 6.22 -3.11 1.56
C SER A 196 7.43 -2.21 1.41
N ILE A 197 8.57 -2.77 1.01
CA ILE A 197 9.79 -2.02 0.74
C ILE A 197 9.54 -1.09 -0.45
N LYS A 198 9.90 0.19 -0.27
CA LYS A 198 9.91 1.19 -1.34
C LYS A 198 11.35 1.50 -1.71
N PHE A 199 11.63 1.52 -3.00
CA PHE A 199 12.91 1.95 -3.56
C PHE A 199 12.77 3.37 -4.10
N GLY A 200 13.75 4.20 -3.84
CA GLY A 200 13.71 5.59 -4.23
C GLY A 200 15.04 6.10 -4.75
N VAL A 201 14.96 7.22 -5.45
CA VAL A 201 16.12 8.03 -5.85
C VAL A 201 15.83 9.46 -5.42
N THR A 202 16.83 10.09 -4.82
CA THR A 202 16.78 11.47 -4.32
C THR A 202 17.91 12.29 -4.91
N TYR A 203 17.58 13.48 -5.36
CA TYR A 203 18.54 14.54 -5.71
C TYR A 203 18.54 15.59 -4.60
N TYR A 204 19.74 15.97 -4.16
CA TYR A 204 20.01 17.00 -3.17
C TYR A 204 20.55 18.24 -3.86
N LEU A 205 19.86 19.38 -3.67
CA LEU A 205 20.13 20.67 -4.29
C LEU A 205 20.66 21.69 -3.28
#